data_6777dea58d5d485a255676d40cc1d292
#
_entry.id   6777dea58d5d485a255676d40cc1d292
#
_cell.length_a   1.000
_cell.length_b   1.000
_cell.length_c   1.000
_cell.angle_alpha   90.00
_cell.angle_beta   90.00
_cell.angle_gamma   90.00
#
_symmetry.space_group_name_H-M   'P 1'
#
loop_
_entity.id
_entity.type
_entity.pdbx_description
1 polymer ?
#
loop_
_entity_poly.entity_id
_entity_poly.type
_entity_poly.pdbx_seq_one_letter_code
_entity_poly.pdbx_strand_id
1 'polypeptide(L)'
;MNLKTIIVPLLAIAVQPLKAQTADSVVTLLFAGDIMGHDSQIAAAYNDSTKTYDYTDCFRYIKPYVEKADFALANFEVTLAGPPFKGYPQFSSPDALAVAVKDCGFDALVTSNNHTCDGGRKGVVRTLDVLDSLQIPHTGTFHDSAEFRQKYPLIVDVKGIKLAILNYTYGTNELPTPKGTVVNRIDKHNIINDIAAAKRLNPDLIVACMHWGIEYDTVPSRSQMQMAEMLKKQGVDLIIGSHPHVLQPMEVDTAANQLLVYSLGNFVSAQRTAPRDGAAMVNVRLTKHCSQKPKIEADYLLTYVHYPKVGDKRLFYIVAVADVENGLLKPIQSDNWGRLSQFAKDAREVMSRNTNVPEAK
;
A
#
# COMPACT_ATOMS: atom_id res chain seq x y z
N MET A 1 -78.38 7.53 36.81
CA MET A 1 -77.38 7.10 35.77
C MET A 1 -76.14 7.92 35.96
N ASN A 2 -75.11 7.34 36.61
CA ASN A 2 -73.90 8.09 36.91
C ASN A 2 -72.85 7.87 35.76
N LEU A 3 -72.53 8.93 35.05
CA LEU A 3 -71.44 8.94 34.03
C LEU A 3 -70.10 9.01 34.80
N LYS A 4 -69.28 7.95 34.70
CA LYS A 4 -67.92 7.96 35.21
C LYS A 4 -67.04 8.53 34.12
N THR A 5 -66.44 9.70 34.35
CA THR A 5 -65.40 10.28 33.52
C THR A 5 -64.09 9.51 33.64
N ILE A 6 -63.63 8.89 32.57
CA ILE A 6 -62.35 8.22 32.49
C ILE A 6 -61.29 9.26 32.08
N ILE A 7 -60.35 9.59 32.99
CA ILE A 7 -59.18 10.43 32.70
C ILE A 7 -58.07 9.50 32.21
N VAL A 8 -57.67 9.62 30.93
CA VAL A 8 -56.50 8.92 30.36
C VAL A 8 -55.28 9.82 30.59
N PRO A 9 -54.25 9.37 31.27
CA PRO A 9 -53.06 10.17 31.43
C PRO A 9 -52.24 10.19 30.10
N LEU A 10 -51.99 11.38 29.61
CA LEU A 10 -51.09 11.61 28.49
C LEU A 10 -49.64 11.37 28.93
N LEU A 11 -49.03 10.28 28.49
CA LEU A 11 -47.64 9.98 28.76
C LEU A 11 -46.77 10.85 27.82
N ALA A 12 -46.17 11.91 28.33
CA ALA A 12 -45.22 12.72 27.60
C ALA A 12 -43.89 11.94 27.47
N ILE A 13 -43.61 11.42 26.26
CA ILE A 13 -42.31 10.84 25.92
C ILE A 13 -41.33 11.99 25.75
N ALA A 14 -40.48 12.18 26.74
CA ALA A 14 -39.35 13.09 26.65
C ALA A 14 -38.32 12.52 25.65
N VAL A 15 -38.30 13.04 24.43
CA VAL A 15 -37.22 12.77 23.46
C VAL A 15 -35.97 13.49 23.97
N GLN A 16 -35.09 12.75 24.62
CA GLN A 16 -33.75 13.28 24.93
C GLN A 16 -33.02 13.50 23.61
N PRO A 17 -32.43 14.70 23.36
CA PRO A 17 -31.58 14.87 22.21
C PRO A 17 -30.38 13.95 22.35
N LEU A 18 -30.16 13.04 21.38
CA LEU A 18 -28.90 12.32 21.25
C LEU A 18 -27.80 13.39 21.15
N LYS A 19 -26.99 13.52 22.20
CA LYS A 19 -25.77 14.31 22.11
C LYS A 19 -24.90 13.61 21.05
N ALA A 20 -24.78 14.22 19.88
CA ALA A 20 -23.80 13.81 18.89
C ALA A 20 -22.44 13.77 19.59
N GLN A 21 -21.82 12.61 19.57
CA GLN A 21 -20.54 12.35 20.19
C GLN A 21 -19.49 13.22 19.47
N THR A 22 -19.02 14.27 20.11
CA THR A 22 -18.02 15.23 19.61
C THR A 22 -16.58 14.76 19.85
N ALA A 23 -16.36 13.45 19.88
CA ALA A 23 -15.01 12.92 20.01
C ALA A 23 -14.33 12.93 18.64
N ASP A 24 -13.18 13.61 18.58
CA ASP A 24 -12.30 13.58 17.42
C ASP A 24 -11.83 12.15 17.16
N SER A 25 -11.99 11.67 15.93
CA SER A 25 -11.45 10.38 15.51
C SER A 25 -10.06 10.60 14.95
N VAL A 26 -9.07 9.92 15.52
CA VAL A 26 -7.71 9.88 14.99
C VAL A 26 -7.46 8.49 14.43
N VAL A 27 -7.03 8.43 13.16
CA VAL A 27 -6.72 7.20 12.44
C VAL A 27 -5.35 7.33 11.82
N THR A 28 -4.58 6.25 11.85
CA THR A 28 -3.27 6.15 11.21
C THR A 28 -3.35 5.18 10.04
N LEU A 29 -2.97 5.65 8.84
CA LEU A 29 -2.79 4.80 7.67
C LEU A 29 -1.29 4.64 7.40
N LEU A 30 -0.91 3.48 6.88
CA LEU A 30 0.46 3.21 6.45
C LEU A 30 0.46 2.74 5.00
N PHE A 31 1.34 3.33 4.19
CA PHE A 31 1.54 2.94 2.80
C PHE A 31 2.99 2.47 2.60
N ALA A 32 3.16 1.28 2.02
CA ALA A 32 4.45 0.70 1.67
C ALA A 32 4.57 0.52 0.15
N GLY A 33 5.82 0.53 -0.34
CA GLY A 33 6.14 0.41 -1.75
C GLY A 33 6.07 -1.01 -2.31
N ASP A 34 6.97 -1.33 -3.23
CA ASP A 34 6.90 -2.52 -4.06
C ASP A 34 7.33 -3.78 -3.28
N ILE A 35 6.42 -4.76 -3.20
CA ILE A 35 6.69 -6.11 -2.68
C ILE A 35 6.97 -7.00 -3.88
N MET A 36 8.24 -7.37 -4.08
CA MET A 36 8.70 -8.19 -5.19
C MET A 36 9.12 -9.60 -4.74
N GLY A 37 9.28 -10.53 -5.70
CA GLY A 37 9.60 -11.93 -5.44
C GLY A 37 10.68 -12.48 -6.38
N HIS A 38 11.91 -11.96 -6.32
CA HIS A 38 13.03 -12.42 -7.14
C HIS A 38 13.49 -13.83 -6.75
N ASP A 39 14.22 -14.52 -7.66
CA ASP A 39 14.71 -15.89 -7.44
C ASP A 39 15.49 -16.05 -6.13
N SER A 40 16.33 -15.06 -5.78
CA SER A 40 17.10 -15.11 -4.52
C SER A 40 16.21 -14.95 -3.27
N GLN A 41 15.07 -14.24 -3.36
CA GLN A 41 14.08 -14.17 -2.28
C GLN A 41 13.33 -15.50 -2.14
N ILE A 42 12.96 -16.14 -3.26
CA ILE A 42 12.35 -17.47 -3.29
C ILE A 42 13.30 -18.49 -2.68
N ALA A 43 14.59 -18.48 -3.09
CA ALA A 43 15.61 -19.37 -2.54
C ALA A 43 15.86 -19.14 -1.04
N ALA A 44 15.85 -17.89 -0.59
CA ALA A 44 16.00 -17.54 0.83
C ALA A 44 14.86 -18.10 1.69
N ALA A 45 13.63 -18.03 1.17
CA ALA A 45 12.42 -18.49 1.85
C ALA A 45 12.28 -20.03 1.85
N TYR A 46 12.98 -20.74 0.98
CA TYR A 46 12.84 -22.19 0.87
C TYR A 46 13.51 -22.93 2.04
N ASN A 47 12.76 -23.80 2.69
CA ASN A 47 13.23 -24.68 3.74
C ASN A 47 13.47 -26.09 3.17
N ASP A 48 14.76 -26.50 3.12
CA ASP A 48 15.16 -27.79 2.54
C ASP A 48 14.63 -28.99 3.33
N SER A 49 14.44 -28.86 4.63
CA SER A 49 13.99 -29.95 5.49
C SER A 49 12.50 -30.24 5.34
N THR A 50 11.68 -29.19 5.27
CA THR A 50 10.22 -29.31 5.17
C THR A 50 9.71 -29.25 3.74
N LYS A 51 10.56 -28.83 2.78
CA LYS A 51 10.22 -28.59 1.36
C LYS A 51 9.12 -27.53 1.20
N THR A 52 9.07 -26.57 2.12
CA THR A 52 8.10 -25.44 2.15
C THR A 52 8.81 -24.10 2.00
N TYR A 53 8.03 -23.05 1.80
CA TYR A 53 8.52 -21.68 1.77
C TYR A 53 8.02 -20.92 3.00
N ASP A 54 8.89 -20.09 3.58
CA ASP A 54 8.57 -19.23 4.72
C ASP A 54 9.26 -17.86 4.55
N TYR A 55 8.45 -16.79 4.50
CA TYR A 55 8.93 -15.41 4.39
C TYR A 55 8.81 -14.64 5.71
N THR A 56 8.40 -15.28 6.81
CA THR A 56 8.12 -14.62 8.10
C THR A 56 9.32 -13.80 8.59
N ASP A 57 10.52 -14.38 8.51
CA ASP A 57 11.75 -13.72 8.93
C ASP A 57 12.06 -12.45 8.13
N CYS A 58 11.66 -12.38 6.87
CA CYS A 58 11.85 -11.20 6.02
C CYS A 58 11.18 -9.95 6.62
N PHE A 59 10.01 -10.12 7.23
CA PHE A 59 9.19 -9.04 7.78
C PHE A 59 9.38 -8.83 9.29
N ARG A 60 10.15 -9.67 9.97
CA ARG A 60 10.29 -9.70 11.43
C ARG A 60 10.53 -8.34 12.07
N TYR A 61 11.46 -7.56 11.54
CA TYR A 61 11.87 -6.28 12.15
C TYR A 61 10.95 -5.12 11.77
N ILE A 62 10.24 -5.24 10.64
CA ILE A 62 9.33 -4.17 10.20
C ILE A 62 7.89 -4.36 10.68
N LYS A 63 7.51 -5.60 11.02
CA LYS A 63 6.17 -5.94 11.52
C LYS A 63 5.67 -5.02 12.64
N PRO A 64 6.45 -4.69 13.68
CA PRO A 64 5.97 -3.81 14.75
C PRO A 64 5.60 -2.39 14.27
N TYR A 65 6.14 -1.94 13.16
CA TYR A 65 5.80 -0.65 12.56
C TYR A 65 4.50 -0.74 11.76
N VAL A 66 4.31 -1.83 11.00
CA VAL A 66 3.09 -2.07 10.22
C VAL A 66 1.88 -2.25 11.15
N GLU A 67 2.01 -3.06 12.21
CA GLU A 67 0.94 -3.33 13.18
C GLU A 67 0.51 -2.11 14.03
N LYS A 68 1.31 -1.03 14.05
CA LYS A 68 0.91 0.21 14.74
C LYS A 68 -0.11 1.03 13.97
N ALA A 69 -0.21 0.83 12.65
CA ALA A 69 -1.20 1.52 11.82
C ALA A 69 -2.60 0.92 12.04
N ASP A 70 -3.61 1.76 11.91
CA ASP A 70 -5.00 1.32 11.93
C ASP A 70 -5.42 0.67 10.59
N PHE A 71 -4.67 0.97 9.53
CA PHE A 71 -4.80 0.36 8.21
C PHE A 71 -3.48 0.48 7.44
N ALA A 72 -2.99 -0.64 6.93
CA ALA A 72 -1.76 -0.72 6.15
C ALA A 72 -2.00 -1.27 4.74
N LEU A 73 -1.43 -0.62 3.72
CA LEU A 73 -1.56 -0.97 2.30
C LEU A 73 -0.21 -1.00 1.61
N ALA A 74 0.02 -2.00 0.73
CA ALA A 74 1.24 -2.11 -0.07
C ALA A 74 0.95 -2.47 -1.54
N ASN A 75 1.91 -2.18 -2.43
CA ASN A 75 1.89 -2.64 -3.82
C ASN A 75 2.44 -4.07 -3.91
N PHE A 76 1.59 -5.03 -4.32
CA PHE A 76 1.96 -6.43 -4.49
C PHE A 76 2.39 -6.69 -5.93
N GLU A 77 3.69 -6.55 -6.20
CA GLU A 77 4.27 -6.50 -7.54
C GLU A 77 4.81 -7.87 -7.99
N VAL A 78 3.99 -8.88 -7.84
CA VAL A 78 4.24 -10.25 -8.29
C VAL A 78 2.92 -10.94 -8.65
N THR A 79 3.02 -12.07 -9.34
CA THR A 79 1.89 -13.01 -9.41
C THR A 79 2.14 -14.24 -8.53
N LEU A 80 1.05 -14.91 -8.15
CA LEU A 80 1.03 -16.19 -7.45
C LEU A 80 0.56 -17.30 -8.43
N ALA A 81 1.24 -17.40 -9.60
CA ALA A 81 0.84 -18.30 -10.67
C ALA A 81 1.03 -19.79 -10.33
N GLY A 82 1.62 -20.11 -9.18
CA GLY A 82 1.99 -21.45 -8.75
C GLY A 82 3.29 -21.95 -9.39
N PRO A 83 3.73 -23.16 -9.06
CA PRO A 83 5.00 -23.69 -9.56
C PRO A 83 4.99 -23.87 -11.10
N PRO A 84 6.16 -23.82 -11.76
CA PRO A 84 7.47 -23.54 -11.14
C PRO A 84 7.57 -22.06 -10.68
N PHE A 85 8.04 -21.85 -9.44
CA PHE A 85 8.27 -20.53 -8.91
C PHE A 85 9.49 -19.89 -9.56
N LYS A 86 9.42 -18.58 -9.85
CA LYS A 86 10.50 -17.84 -10.53
C LYS A 86 10.41 -16.33 -10.27
N GLY A 87 11.53 -15.69 -10.35
CA GLY A 87 11.65 -14.23 -10.30
C GLY A 87 11.54 -13.57 -11.68
N TYR A 88 12.34 -12.51 -11.87
CA TYR A 88 12.38 -11.76 -13.12
C TYR A 88 12.73 -12.66 -14.34
N PRO A 89 12.19 -12.43 -15.55
CA PRO A 89 11.36 -11.26 -15.92
C PRO A 89 9.85 -11.45 -15.70
N GLN A 90 9.38 -12.62 -15.40
CA GLN A 90 7.95 -12.91 -15.13
C GLN A 90 7.83 -13.62 -13.80
N PHE A 91 7.33 -12.90 -12.81
CA PHE A 91 7.25 -13.40 -11.45
C PHE A 91 6.17 -14.47 -11.26
N SER A 92 6.52 -15.52 -10.53
CA SER A 92 5.57 -16.46 -9.93
C SER A 92 6.08 -16.81 -8.54
N SER A 93 5.62 -16.10 -7.52
CA SER A 93 6.03 -16.29 -6.14
C SER A 93 5.24 -17.40 -5.45
N PRO A 94 5.82 -18.07 -4.42
CA PRO A 94 5.07 -18.94 -3.53
C PRO A 94 3.98 -18.19 -2.77
N ASP A 95 2.84 -18.83 -2.53
CA ASP A 95 1.70 -18.26 -1.77
C ASP A 95 2.11 -17.81 -0.36
N ALA A 96 3.14 -18.45 0.21
CA ALA A 96 3.74 -18.09 1.48
C ALA A 96 4.20 -16.62 1.56
N LEU A 97 4.49 -15.97 0.42
CA LEU A 97 4.77 -14.54 0.39
C LEU A 97 3.53 -13.73 0.81
N ALA A 98 2.37 -14.02 0.23
CA ALA A 98 1.12 -13.33 0.60
C ALA A 98 0.71 -13.63 2.05
N VAL A 99 0.94 -14.86 2.52
CA VAL A 99 0.73 -15.23 3.94
C VAL A 99 1.60 -14.35 4.84
N ALA A 100 2.90 -14.24 4.56
CA ALA A 100 3.82 -13.43 5.37
C ALA A 100 3.50 -11.93 5.33
N VAL A 101 3.03 -11.42 4.19
CA VAL A 101 2.57 -10.02 4.05
C VAL A 101 1.34 -9.77 4.93
N LYS A 102 0.35 -10.68 4.91
CA LYS A 102 -0.80 -10.62 5.82
C LYS A 102 -0.38 -10.69 7.28
N ASP A 103 0.46 -11.66 7.63
CA ASP A 103 0.95 -11.84 9.01
C ASP A 103 1.80 -10.66 9.49
N CYS A 104 2.43 -9.92 8.57
CA CYS A 104 3.11 -8.66 8.88
C CYS A 104 2.16 -7.56 9.33
N GLY A 105 0.86 -7.65 9.00
CA GLY A 105 -0.16 -6.69 9.40
C GLY A 105 -0.69 -5.81 8.25
N PHE A 106 -0.40 -6.15 6.99
CA PHE A 106 -1.01 -5.44 5.87
C PHE A 106 -2.48 -5.84 5.72
N ASP A 107 -3.37 -4.84 5.71
CA ASP A 107 -4.82 -4.99 5.64
C ASP A 107 -5.34 -5.07 4.21
N ALA A 108 -4.64 -4.47 3.25
CA ALA A 108 -5.02 -4.50 1.85
C ALA A 108 -3.81 -4.43 0.91
N LEU A 109 -4.00 -4.92 -0.32
CA LEU A 109 -2.98 -4.90 -1.37
C LEU A 109 -3.52 -4.26 -2.65
N VAL A 110 -2.66 -3.49 -3.34
CA VAL A 110 -2.94 -3.07 -4.71
C VAL A 110 -2.19 -3.99 -5.68
N THR A 111 -2.87 -4.40 -6.74
CA THR A 111 -2.42 -5.47 -7.62
C THR A 111 -2.25 -5.04 -9.08
N SER A 112 -2.68 -3.82 -9.45
CA SER A 112 -2.45 -3.31 -10.79
C SER A 112 -1.06 -2.66 -10.89
N ASN A 113 -0.13 -3.40 -11.46
CA ASN A 113 1.27 -3.04 -11.70
C ASN A 113 1.75 -3.66 -13.03
N ASN A 114 3.01 -3.41 -13.42
CA ASN A 114 3.53 -3.93 -14.68
C ASN A 114 3.74 -5.45 -14.70
N HIS A 115 3.78 -6.12 -13.52
CA HIS A 115 3.89 -7.57 -13.38
C HIS A 115 2.54 -8.29 -13.20
N THR A 116 1.44 -7.56 -13.20
CA THR A 116 0.08 -8.13 -13.05
C THR A 116 -0.22 -9.27 -14.01
N CYS A 117 0.24 -9.18 -15.26
CA CYS A 117 -0.05 -10.15 -16.30
C CYS A 117 1.00 -11.27 -16.41
N ASP A 118 1.98 -11.34 -15.51
CA ASP A 118 2.95 -12.42 -15.47
C ASP A 118 2.25 -13.78 -15.30
N GLY A 119 2.68 -14.79 -16.06
CA GLY A 119 1.99 -16.07 -16.06
C GLY A 119 0.62 -16.07 -16.78
N GLY A 120 0.26 -14.97 -17.47
CA GLY A 120 -0.96 -14.84 -18.25
C GLY A 120 -2.23 -14.98 -17.39
N ARG A 121 -3.30 -15.56 -17.97
CA ARG A 121 -4.58 -15.71 -17.27
C ARG A 121 -4.46 -16.51 -15.97
N LYS A 122 -3.63 -17.56 -15.96
CA LYS A 122 -3.39 -18.36 -14.74
C LYS A 122 -2.77 -17.49 -13.64
N GLY A 123 -1.78 -16.64 -13.99
CA GLY A 123 -1.14 -15.74 -13.04
C GLY A 123 -2.14 -14.77 -12.42
N VAL A 124 -2.90 -14.03 -13.25
CA VAL A 124 -3.90 -13.07 -12.77
C VAL A 124 -4.94 -13.74 -11.88
N VAL A 125 -5.65 -14.76 -12.42
CA VAL A 125 -6.77 -15.39 -11.71
C VAL A 125 -6.32 -16.04 -10.41
N ARG A 126 -5.22 -16.85 -10.46
CA ARG A 126 -4.76 -17.53 -9.26
C ARG A 126 -4.25 -16.56 -8.18
N THR A 127 -3.65 -15.44 -8.58
CA THR A 127 -3.26 -14.40 -7.60
C THR A 127 -4.49 -13.90 -6.84
N LEU A 128 -5.56 -13.58 -7.55
CA LEU A 128 -6.82 -13.12 -6.93
C LEU A 128 -7.43 -14.22 -6.04
N ASP A 129 -7.50 -15.49 -6.54
CA ASP A 129 -8.01 -16.62 -5.77
C ASP A 129 -7.24 -16.82 -4.45
N VAL A 130 -5.91 -16.69 -4.47
CA VAL A 130 -5.08 -16.79 -3.25
C VAL A 130 -5.35 -15.64 -2.30
N LEU A 131 -5.41 -14.41 -2.79
CA LEU A 131 -5.70 -13.24 -1.95
C LEU A 131 -7.11 -13.34 -1.35
N ASP A 132 -8.12 -13.76 -2.11
CA ASP A 132 -9.47 -14.02 -1.62
C ASP A 132 -9.49 -15.13 -0.57
N SER A 133 -8.79 -16.25 -0.79
CA SER A 133 -8.71 -17.36 0.16
C SER A 133 -8.05 -16.96 1.48
N LEU A 134 -7.08 -16.07 1.41
CA LEU A 134 -6.42 -15.47 2.57
C LEU A 134 -7.24 -14.32 3.18
N GLN A 135 -8.37 -13.95 2.59
CA GLN A 135 -9.18 -12.80 3.02
C GLN A 135 -8.36 -11.50 3.08
N ILE A 136 -7.51 -11.27 2.08
CA ILE A 136 -6.76 -10.03 1.92
C ILE A 136 -7.55 -9.12 0.95
N PRO A 137 -8.15 -8.03 1.40
CA PRO A 137 -8.75 -7.02 0.54
C PRO A 137 -7.74 -6.56 -0.51
N HIS A 138 -8.18 -6.50 -1.78
CA HIS A 138 -7.30 -6.10 -2.87
C HIS A 138 -8.06 -5.35 -3.96
N THR A 139 -7.34 -4.57 -4.76
CA THR A 139 -7.94 -3.82 -5.87
C THR A 139 -6.92 -3.54 -6.98
N GLY A 140 -7.44 -3.18 -8.15
CA GLY A 140 -6.66 -2.90 -9.36
C GLY A 140 -6.78 -3.97 -10.43
N THR A 141 -7.00 -5.23 -10.03
CA THR A 141 -7.26 -6.36 -10.93
C THR A 141 -8.48 -7.14 -10.49
N PHE A 142 -9.18 -7.78 -11.44
CA PHE A 142 -10.44 -8.47 -11.17
C PHE A 142 -10.58 -9.68 -12.09
N HIS A 143 -11.28 -10.71 -11.61
CA HIS A 143 -11.54 -11.94 -12.38
C HIS A 143 -12.31 -11.65 -13.67
N ASP A 144 -13.24 -10.69 -13.61
CA ASP A 144 -14.05 -10.26 -14.75
C ASP A 144 -14.66 -8.85 -14.55
N SER A 145 -15.40 -8.40 -15.56
CA SER A 145 -16.07 -7.10 -15.53
C SER A 145 -17.28 -7.05 -14.56
N ALA A 146 -17.83 -8.17 -14.15
CA ALA A 146 -18.92 -8.20 -13.16
C ALA A 146 -18.34 -7.92 -11.78
N GLU A 147 -17.26 -8.60 -11.43
CA GLU A 147 -16.54 -8.35 -10.18
C GLU A 147 -16.02 -6.91 -10.10
N PHE A 148 -15.41 -6.40 -11.20
CA PHE A 148 -14.98 -4.99 -11.26
C PHE A 148 -16.13 -4.04 -10.92
N ARG A 149 -17.30 -4.18 -11.55
CA ARG A 149 -18.45 -3.33 -11.27
C ARG A 149 -18.98 -3.43 -9.84
N GLN A 150 -18.80 -4.58 -9.20
CA GLN A 150 -19.27 -4.84 -7.84
C GLN A 150 -18.30 -4.35 -6.78
N LYS A 151 -16.99 -4.54 -7.00
CA LYS A 151 -15.95 -4.34 -5.98
C LYS A 151 -15.14 -3.05 -6.13
N TYR A 152 -15.26 -2.33 -7.28
CA TYR A 152 -14.45 -1.16 -7.54
C TYR A 152 -15.26 0.15 -7.45
N PRO A 153 -14.74 1.20 -6.77
CA PRO A 153 -13.49 1.24 -6.01
C PRO A 153 -13.54 0.36 -4.74
N LEU A 154 -12.37 -0.03 -4.22
CA LEU A 154 -12.31 -0.71 -2.93
C LEU A 154 -12.70 0.28 -1.83
N ILE A 155 -13.76 -0.04 -1.10
CA ILE A 155 -14.23 0.77 0.03
C ILE A 155 -13.79 0.08 1.32
N VAL A 156 -13.11 0.83 2.18
CA VAL A 156 -12.75 0.40 3.53
C VAL A 156 -13.20 1.43 4.54
N ASP A 157 -13.66 0.96 5.69
CA ASP A 157 -13.95 1.80 6.85
C ASP A 157 -12.88 1.57 7.91
N VAL A 158 -12.15 2.61 8.24
CA VAL A 158 -11.10 2.58 9.26
C VAL A 158 -11.57 3.42 10.43
N LYS A 159 -12.14 2.78 11.43
CA LYS A 159 -12.64 3.44 12.67
C LYS A 159 -13.55 4.64 12.39
N GLY A 160 -14.47 4.49 11.41
CA GLY A 160 -15.43 5.52 11.03
C GLY A 160 -14.90 6.57 10.04
N ILE A 161 -13.73 6.38 9.46
CA ILE A 161 -13.21 7.12 8.31
C ILE A 161 -13.31 6.21 7.09
N LYS A 162 -14.15 6.57 6.13
CA LYS A 162 -14.42 5.82 4.91
C LYS A 162 -13.46 6.21 3.80
N LEU A 163 -12.68 5.26 3.33
CA LEU A 163 -11.74 5.43 2.23
C LEU A 163 -12.28 4.78 0.95
N ALA A 164 -12.11 5.44 -0.20
CA ALA A 164 -12.28 4.84 -1.52
C ALA A 164 -10.91 4.70 -2.18
N ILE A 165 -10.45 3.47 -2.38
CA ILE A 165 -9.11 3.16 -2.90
C ILE A 165 -9.20 2.78 -4.37
N LEU A 166 -8.48 3.52 -5.20
CA LEU A 166 -8.30 3.33 -6.63
C LEU A 166 -6.87 2.86 -6.90
N ASN A 167 -6.69 2.00 -7.91
CA ASN A 167 -5.34 1.57 -8.30
C ASN A 167 -5.23 1.42 -9.82
N TYR A 168 -4.11 1.87 -10.39
CA TYR A 168 -3.85 1.87 -11.83
C TYR A 168 -2.38 1.64 -12.15
N THR A 169 -2.11 1.00 -13.31
CA THR A 169 -0.76 0.82 -13.86
C THR A 169 -0.59 1.45 -15.24
N TYR A 170 0.62 1.92 -15.53
CA TYR A 170 0.97 2.44 -16.86
C TYR A 170 0.97 1.36 -17.93
N GLY A 171 1.22 0.11 -17.54
CA GLY A 171 1.38 -0.99 -18.48
C GLY A 171 1.50 -2.34 -17.79
N THR A 172 1.74 -3.38 -18.59
CA THR A 172 1.86 -4.78 -18.16
C THR A 172 3.03 -5.48 -18.89
N ASN A 173 4.19 -4.78 -19.02
CA ASN A 173 5.40 -5.29 -19.66
C ASN A 173 5.11 -5.92 -21.05
N GLU A 174 4.33 -5.20 -21.86
CA GLU A 174 3.88 -5.65 -23.20
C GLU A 174 3.01 -6.92 -23.21
N LEU A 175 2.76 -7.53 -22.06
CA LEU A 175 1.84 -8.67 -21.95
C LEU A 175 0.39 -8.19 -22.10
N PRO A 176 -0.43 -8.83 -22.93
CA PRO A 176 -1.83 -8.44 -23.07
C PRO A 176 -2.61 -8.78 -21.80
N THR A 177 -3.55 -7.92 -21.43
CA THR A 177 -4.54 -8.27 -20.40
C THR A 177 -5.28 -9.55 -20.81
N PRO A 178 -5.26 -10.60 -19.99
CA PRO A 178 -5.87 -11.87 -20.38
C PRO A 178 -7.38 -11.74 -20.61
N LYS A 179 -7.89 -12.40 -21.64
CA LYS A 179 -9.31 -12.32 -21.99
C LYS A 179 -10.21 -12.71 -20.81
N GLY A 180 -11.18 -11.87 -20.55
CA GLY A 180 -12.16 -12.05 -19.47
C GLY A 180 -11.73 -11.44 -18.13
N THR A 181 -10.45 -11.10 -17.91
CA THR A 181 -10.00 -10.41 -16.71
C THR A 181 -10.01 -8.88 -16.90
N VAL A 182 -9.92 -8.15 -15.81
CA VAL A 182 -9.78 -6.68 -15.81
C VAL A 182 -8.50 -6.31 -15.11
N VAL A 183 -7.72 -5.41 -15.74
CA VAL A 183 -6.54 -4.74 -15.17
C VAL A 183 -6.73 -3.25 -15.36
N ASN A 184 -6.75 -2.50 -14.29
CA ASN A 184 -6.92 -1.05 -14.34
C ASN A 184 -5.66 -0.38 -14.88
N ARG A 185 -5.76 0.21 -16.05
CA ARG A 185 -4.67 0.95 -16.68
C ARG A 185 -4.84 2.45 -16.51
N ILE A 186 -3.74 3.17 -16.51
CA ILE A 186 -3.74 4.65 -16.53
C ILE A 186 -4.34 5.12 -17.85
N ASP A 187 -5.60 5.51 -17.77
CA ASP A 187 -6.37 6.17 -18.81
C ASP A 187 -7.15 7.33 -18.19
N LYS A 188 -6.94 8.54 -18.70
CA LYS A 188 -7.53 9.75 -18.09
C LYS A 188 -9.05 9.71 -18.01
N HIS A 189 -9.71 9.20 -19.06
CA HIS A 189 -11.16 9.16 -19.12
C HIS A 189 -11.72 8.17 -18.08
N ASN A 190 -11.16 6.98 -18.03
CA ASN A 190 -11.55 5.96 -17.05
C ASN A 190 -11.30 6.43 -15.62
N ILE A 191 -10.13 7.01 -15.34
CA ILE A 191 -9.80 7.53 -14.00
C ILE A 191 -10.80 8.60 -13.55
N ILE A 192 -11.17 9.54 -14.43
CA ILE A 192 -12.16 10.57 -14.10
C ILE A 192 -13.53 9.95 -13.79
N ASN A 193 -13.96 8.96 -14.57
CA ASN A 193 -15.22 8.25 -14.34
C ASN A 193 -15.19 7.47 -13.01
N ASP A 194 -14.09 6.83 -12.70
CA ASP A 194 -13.91 6.06 -11.47
C ASP A 194 -13.89 6.99 -10.24
N ILE A 195 -13.20 8.13 -10.31
CA ILE A 195 -13.25 9.16 -9.26
C ILE A 195 -14.67 9.67 -9.06
N ALA A 196 -15.41 9.92 -10.15
CA ALA A 196 -16.82 10.33 -10.06
C ALA A 196 -17.69 9.22 -9.45
N ALA A 197 -17.40 7.95 -9.74
CA ALA A 197 -18.06 6.81 -9.11
C ALA A 197 -17.73 6.72 -7.61
N ALA A 198 -16.47 6.89 -7.25
CA ALA A 198 -16.02 6.92 -5.86
C ALA A 198 -16.74 8.02 -5.06
N LYS A 199 -16.83 9.24 -5.60
CA LYS A 199 -17.50 10.35 -4.95
C LYS A 199 -18.99 10.06 -4.67
N ARG A 200 -19.69 9.32 -5.54
CA ARG A 200 -21.10 8.94 -5.32
C ARG A 200 -21.30 8.02 -4.11
N LEU A 201 -20.24 7.34 -3.67
CA LEU A 201 -20.26 6.49 -2.49
C LEU A 201 -20.01 7.26 -1.18
N ASN A 202 -19.83 8.58 -1.27
CA ASN A 202 -19.57 9.49 -0.16
C ASN A 202 -18.44 9.01 0.77
N PRO A 203 -17.22 8.76 0.26
CA PRO A 203 -16.07 8.49 1.11
C PRO A 203 -15.61 9.78 1.81
N ASP A 204 -14.95 9.64 2.93
CA ASP A 204 -14.25 10.75 3.59
C ASP A 204 -13.02 11.17 2.80
N LEU A 205 -12.29 10.20 2.23
CA LEU A 205 -11.10 10.42 1.40
C LEU A 205 -11.07 9.46 0.20
N ILE A 206 -10.50 9.96 -0.91
CA ILE A 206 -10.18 9.16 -2.10
C ILE A 206 -8.67 8.96 -2.16
N VAL A 207 -8.24 7.70 -2.22
CA VAL A 207 -6.85 7.27 -2.35
C VAL A 207 -6.62 6.75 -3.77
N ALA A 208 -5.62 7.26 -4.49
CA ALA A 208 -5.21 6.73 -5.79
C ALA A 208 -3.79 6.14 -5.69
N CYS A 209 -3.68 4.82 -5.83
CA CYS A 209 -2.41 4.12 -5.91
C CYS A 209 -1.99 4.01 -7.37
N MET A 210 -0.85 4.61 -7.70
CA MET A 210 -0.39 4.80 -9.09
C MET A 210 0.92 4.05 -9.33
N HIS A 211 0.88 3.07 -10.22
CA HIS A 211 2.07 2.37 -10.67
C HIS A 211 2.56 2.99 -11.97
N TRP A 212 3.52 3.91 -11.87
CA TRP A 212 3.87 4.85 -12.93
C TRP A 212 5.34 5.31 -12.91
N GLY A 213 5.75 6.07 -13.92
CA GLY A 213 7.06 6.70 -13.98
C GLY A 213 8.07 5.92 -14.82
N ILE A 214 9.33 6.17 -14.55
CA ILE A 214 10.48 5.54 -15.24
C ILE A 214 11.29 4.80 -14.20
N GLU A 215 11.61 3.53 -14.46
CA GLU A 215 12.44 2.74 -13.56
C GLU A 215 13.77 3.42 -13.25
N TYR A 216 14.10 3.44 -11.97
CA TYR A 216 15.38 3.92 -11.42
C TYR A 216 15.61 5.43 -11.51
N ASP A 217 14.66 6.20 -12.02
CA ASP A 217 14.73 7.66 -12.03
C ASP A 217 14.23 8.22 -10.69
N THR A 218 15.08 8.97 -9.99
CA THR A 218 14.74 9.63 -8.73
C THR A 218 14.00 10.96 -8.90
N VAL A 219 13.85 11.40 -10.16
CA VAL A 219 13.11 12.61 -10.53
C VAL A 219 11.78 12.20 -11.18
N PRO A 220 10.64 12.72 -10.70
CA PRO A 220 9.35 12.41 -11.31
C PRO A 220 9.31 12.84 -12.78
N SER A 221 8.87 11.94 -13.64
CA SER A 221 8.68 12.22 -15.05
C SER A 221 7.58 13.26 -15.28
N ARG A 222 7.63 13.93 -16.44
CA ARG A 222 6.58 14.88 -16.83
C ARG A 222 5.18 14.25 -16.84
N SER A 223 5.07 12.99 -17.24
CA SER A 223 3.79 12.26 -17.24
C SER A 223 3.25 12.03 -15.82
N GLN A 224 4.13 11.68 -14.86
CA GLN A 224 3.75 11.58 -13.45
C GLN A 224 3.23 12.92 -12.92
N MET A 225 3.96 14.00 -13.14
CA MET A 225 3.57 15.35 -12.70
C MET A 225 2.22 15.79 -13.28
N GLN A 226 2.00 15.59 -14.58
CA GLN A 226 0.74 15.94 -15.24
C GLN A 226 -0.45 15.09 -14.72
N MET A 227 -0.21 13.80 -14.46
CA MET A 227 -1.23 12.91 -13.91
C MET A 227 -1.56 13.28 -12.46
N ALA A 228 -0.54 13.56 -11.63
CA ALA A 228 -0.72 14.01 -10.25
C ALA A 228 -1.57 15.29 -10.18
N GLU A 229 -1.28 16.28 -11.02
CA GLU A 229 -2.07 17.50 -11.11
C GLU A 229 -3.52 17.25 -11.52
N MET A 230 -3.74 16.32 -12.44
CA MET A 230 -5.10 15.93 -12.84
C MET A 230 -5.83 15.27 -11.67
N LEU A 231 -5.21 14.33 -10.97
CA LEU A 231 -5.78 13.64 -9.81
C LEU A 231 -6.12 14.61 -8.68
N LYS A 232 -5.20 15.53 -8.34
CA LYS A 232 -5.43 16.61 -7.37
C LYS A 232 -6.65 17.46 -7.74
N LYS A 233 -6.74 17.92 -9.00
CA LYS A 233 -7.87 18.70 -9.51
C LYS A 233 -9.19 17.93 -9.52
N GLN A 234 -9.13 16.62 -9.71
CA GLN A 234 -10.30 15.75 -9.58
C GLN A 234 -10.65 15.42 -8.12
N GLY A 235 -9.94 15.96 -7.13
CA GLY A 235 -10.27 15.82 -5.71
C GLY A 235 -9.83 14.48 -5.12
N VAL A 236 -8.77 13.89 -5.64
CA VAL A 236 -8.07 12.79 -4.97
C VAL A 236 -7.27 13.38 -3.80
N ASP A 237 -7.38 12.76 -2.63
CA ASP A 237 -6.81 13.25 -1.39
C ASP A 237 -5.41 12.71 -1.12
N LEU A 238 -5.22 11.41 -1.36
CA LEU A 238 -3.94 10.72 -1.20
C LEU A 238 -3.54 10.09 -2.53
N ILE A 239 -2.39 10.51 -3.07
CA ILE A 239 -1.80 9.95 -4.29
C ILE A 239 -0.53 9.21 -3.89
N ILE A 240 -0.52 7.89 -4.05
CA ILE A 240 0.56 7.00 -3.60
C ILE A 240 1.18 6.32 -4.82
N GLY A 241 2.42 6.68 -5.13
CA GLY A 241 3.14 6.17 -6.30
C GLY A 241 4.07 5.00 -5.99
N SER A 242 4.25 4.14 -7.01
CA SER A 242 5.15 2.98 -7.05
C SER A 242 5.68 2.77 -8.47
N HIS A 243 6.52 1.78 -8.72
CA HIS A 243 7.16 1.40 -9.99
C HIS A 243 8.60 1.89 -10.20
N PRO A 244 9.03 3.14 -9.90
CA PRO A 244 10.42 3.52 -10.16
C PRO A 244 11.46 2.68 -9.41
N HIS A 245 11.06 1.88 -8.42
CA HIS A 245 11.92 1.08 -7.55
C HIS A 245 12.97 1.88 -6.78
N VAL A 246 12.82 3.18 -6.77
CA VAL A 246 13.61 4.16 -6.01
C VAL A 246 12.66 5.20 -5.41
N LEU A 247 13.12 5.88 -4.37
CA LEU A 247 12.37 6.97 -3.79
C LEU A 247 12.28 8.15 -4.78
N GLN A 248 11.11 8.76 -4.82
CA GLN A 248 10.88 10.05 -5.46
C GLN A 248 10.23 11.00 -4.43
N PRO A 249 10.28 12.32 -4.65
CA PRO A 249 9.75 13.31 -3.71
C PRO A 249 8.31 13.07 -3.28
N MET A 250 7.96 13.58 -2.10
CA MET A 250 6.60 13.58 -1.58
C MET A 250 6.23 14.95 -0.99
N GLU A 251 4.96 15.30 -1.02
CA GLU A 251 4.46 16.62 -0.68
C GLU A 251 3.11 16.51 0.04
N VAL A 252 2.94 17.27 1.13
CA VAL A 252 1.63 17.56 1.72
C VAL A 252 1.25 18.99 1.36
N ASP A 253 0.18 19.15 0.57
CA ASP A 253 -0.47 20.44 0.38
C ASP A 253 -1.45 20.68 1.53
N THR A 254 -1.04 21.48 2.50
CA THR A 254 -1.84 21.77 3.68
C THR A 254 -3.05 22.65 3.37
N ALA A 255 -3.00 23.47 2.32
CA ALA A 255 -4.12 24.32 1.89
C ALA A 255 -5.21 23.51 1.18
N ALA A 256 -4.82 22.60 0.29
CA ALA A 256 -5.72 21.70 -0.39
C ALA A 256 -6.06 20.47 0.45
N ASN A 257 -5.34 20.21 1.54
CA ASN A 257 -5.42 19.01 2.39
C ASN A 257 -5.24 17.73 1.55
N GLN A 258 -4.12 17.65 0.82
CA GLN A 258 -3.78 16.55 -0.09
C GLN A 258 -2.35 16.06 0.16
N LEU A 259 -2.11 14.75 0.00
CA LEU A 259 -0.79 14.14 0.01
C LEU A 259 -0.47 13.60 -1.39
N LEU A 260 0.74 13.89 -1.86
CA LEU A 260 1.33 13.29 -3.07
C LEU A 260 2.64 12.61 -2.71
N VAL A 261 2.75 11.34 -3.09
CA VAL A 261 3.98 10.54 -3.04
C VAL A 261 4.24 10.04 -4.46
N TYR A 262 5.33 10.47 -5.08
CA TYR A 262 5.64 10.05 -6.45
C TYR A 262 6.15 8.61 -6.53
N SER A 263 6.97 8.16 -5.58
CA SER A 263 7.37 6.75 -5.44
C SER A 263 7.88 6.43 -4.04
N LEU A 264 7.40 5.31 -3.50
CA LEU A 264 7.84 4.76 -2.21
C LEU A 264 9.09 3.88 -2.32
N GLY A 265 9.51 3.46 -3.52
CA GLY A 265 10.62 2.54 -3.74
C GLY A 265 10.32 1.08 -3.41
N ASN A 266 11.37 0.27 -3.29
CA ASN A 266 11.28 -1.16 -3.03
C ASN A 266 11.09 -1.46 -1.54
N PHE A 267 9.87 -1.80 -1.12
CA PHE A 267 9.66 -2.27 0.25
C PHE A 267 10.42 -3.58 0.51
N VAL A 268 10.32 -4.52 -0.44
CA VAL A 268 11.20 -5.69 -0.48
C VAL A 268 11.50 -6.14 -1.89
N SER A 269 12.77 -6.24 -2.24
CA SER A 269 13.23 -6.76 -3.53
C SER A 269 14.65 -7.32 -3.42
N ALA A 270 15.11 -8.03 -4.46
CA ALA A 270 16.50 -8.40 -4.60
C ALA A 270 17.28 -7.47 -5.53
N GLN A 271 16.76 -6.31 -5.85
CA GLN A 271 17.50 -5.28 -6.57
C GLN A 271 18.52 -4.65 -5.62
N ARG A 272 19.82 -4.97 -5.83
CA ARG A 272 20.90 -4.63 -4.89
C ARG A 272 21.82 -3.52 -5.36
N THR A 273 21.44 -2.80 -6.42
CA THR A 273 22.16 -1.60 -6.88
C THR A 273 21.55 -0.38 -6.19
N ALA A 274 22.37 0.39 -5.47
CA ALA A 274 21.93 1.63 -4.86
C ALA A 274 21.33 2.60 -5.91
N PRO A 275 20.25 3.33 -5.62
CA PRO A 275 19.50 3.37 -4.36
C PRO A 275 18.24 2.47 -4.32
N ARG A 276 18.24 1.30 -5.00
CA ARG A 276 17.09 0.40 -5.16
C ARG A 276 16.89 -0.58 -4.00
N ASP A 277 17.79 -0.56 -3.03
CA ASP A 277 17.84 -1.54 -1.93
C ASP A 277 17.09 -1.08 -0.66
N GLY A 278 16.13 -0.18 -0.82
CA GLY A 278 15.26 0.28 0.25
C GLY A 278 14.08 1.12 -0.25
N ALA A 279 13.31 1.59 0.68
CA ALA A 279 12.03 2.28 0.47
C ALA A 279 11.76 3.34 1.56
N ALA A 280 10.61 4.00 1.45
CA ALA A 280 9.97 4.66 2.56
C ALA A 280 8.60 4.02 2.81
N MET A 281 8.23 3.85 4.07
CA MET A 281 6.84 3.73 4.48
C MET A 281 6.32 5.11 4.83
N VAL A 282 5.14 5.47 4.33
CA VAL A 282 4.51 6.75 4.66
C VAL A 282 3.39 6.49 5.65
N ASN A 283 3.48 7.13 6.81
CA ASN A 283 2.41 7.18 7.79
C ASN A 283 1.55 8.40 7.51
N VAL A 284 0.24 8.22 7.47
CA VAL A 284 -0.74 9.29 7.32
C VAL A 284 -1.61 9.32 8.56
N ARG A 285 -1.54 10.41 9.30
CA ARG A 285 -2.42 10.67 10.43
C ARG A 285 -3.63 11.46 9.96
N LEU A 286 -4.80 10.88 10.15
CA LEU A 286 -6.10 11.49 9.84
C LEU A 286 -6.77 11.94 11.14
N THR A 287 -7.12 13.23 11.24
CA THR A 287 -7.89 13.75 12.36
C THR A 287 -9.23 14.24 11.84
N LYS A 288 -10.31 13.57 12.24
CA LYS A 288 -11.67 13.92 11.83
C LYS A 288 -12.44 14.56 12.96
N HIS A 289 -12.87 15.81 12.76
CA HIS A 289 -13.72 16.55 13.68
C HIS A 289 -15.19 16.47 13.20
N CYS A 290 -16.04 15.73 13.93
CA CYS A 290 -17.45 15.57 13.55
C CYS A 290 -17.65 15.10 12.11
N SER A 291 -18.44 15.86 11.33
CA SER A 291 -18.73 15.59 9.91
C SER A 291 -17.77 16.27 8.93
N GLN A 292 -16.69 16.88 9.41
CA GLN A 292 -15.72 17.54 8.53
C GLN A 292 -14.83 16.49 7.82
N LYS A 293 -14.26 16.92 6.69
CA LYS A 293 -13.24 16.14 6.00
C LYS A 293 -12.03 15.94 6.93
N PRO A 294 -11.46 14.74 7.04
CA PRO A 294 -10.30 14.49 7.89
C PRO A 294 -9.11 15.37 7.50
N LYS A 295 -8.44 15.98 8.49
CA LYS A 295 -7.15 16.65 8.29
C LYS A 295 -6.09 15.62 8.02
N ILE A 296 -5.25 15.84 7.01
CA ILE A 296 -4.15 14.99 6.60
C ILE A 296 -2.84 15.55 7.15
N GLU A 297 -2.12 14.73 7.90
CA GLU A 297 -0.74 14.95 8.31
C GLU A 297 0.06 13.70 7.95
N ALA A 298 1.32 13.83 7.53
CA ALA A 298 2.12 12.69 7.12
C ALA A 298 3.56 12.81 7.62
N ASP A 299 4.18 11.67 7.88
CA ASP A 299 5.61 11.46 8.02
C ASP A 299 6.05 10.22 7.24
N TYR A 300 7.35 10.02 7.08
CA TYR A 300 7.86 8.80 6.44
C TYR A 300 8.96 8.15 7.28
N LEU A 301 9.02 6.82 7.23
CA LEU A 301 10.07 6.00 7.81
C LEU A 301 10.90 5.36 6.70
N LEU A 302 12.20 5.61 6.66
CA LEU A 302 13.09 4.92 5.73
C LEU A 302 13.26 3.45 6.12
N THR A 303 13.14 2.56 5.13
CA THR A 303 13.36 1.13 5.29
C THR A 303 14.44 0.64 4.34
N TYR A 304 15.22 -0.33 4.79
CA TYR A 304 16.31 -0.90 4.02
C TYR A 304 16.17 -2.42 3.97
N VAL A 305 16.44 -3.01 2.79
CA VAL A 305 16.46 -4.45 2.63
C VAL A 305 17.85 -4.97 2.98
N HIS A 306 18.00 -5.43 4.22
CA HIS A 306 19.23 -6.06 4.70
C HIS A 306 19.37 -7.47 4.14
N TYR A 307 20.56 -7.80 3.62
CA TYR A 307 20.80 -9.05 2.87
C TYR A 307 22.06 -9.77 3.37
N PRO A 308 22.12 -10.19 4.65
CA PRO A 308 23.27 -10.85 5.24
C PRO A 308 23.41 -12.28 4.75
N LYS A 309 24.64 -12.80 4.80
CA LYS A 309 24.90 -14.23 4.71
C LYS A 309 24.73 -14.87 6.09
N VAL A 310 23.81 -15.83 6.21
CA VAL A 310 23.54 -16.57 7.45
C VAL A 310 23.76 -18.05 7.16
N GLY A 311 24.83 -18.63 7.68
CA GLY A 311 25.30 -19.97 7.29
C GLY A 311 25.66 -19.98 5.80
N ASP A 312 25.06 -20.89 5.03
CA ASP A 312 25.31 -21.02 3.59
C ASP A 312 24.31 -20.23 2.73
N LYS A 313 23.27 -19.65 3.34
CA LYS A 313 22.23 -18.89 2.65
C LYS A 313 22.38 -17.38 2.86
N ARG A 314 21.87 -16.62 1.93
CA ARG A 314 21.61 -15.20 2.14
C ARG A 314 20.13 -15.02 2.44
N LEU A 315 19.81 -14.22 3.46
CA LEU A 315 18.46 -13.97 3.91
C LEU A 315 18.09 -12.51 3.65
N PHE A 316 16.80 -12.25 3.59
CA PHE A 316 16.27 -10.91 3.42
C PHE A 316 15.57 -10.47 4.70
N TYR A 317 15.87 -9.25 5.15
CA TYR A 317 15.22 -8.62 6.29
C TYR A 317 14.90 -7.17 5.94
N ILE A 318 13.65 -6.77 6.13
CA ILE A 318 13.28 -5.36 6.02
C ILE A 318 13.52 -4.73 7.38
N VAL A 319 14.38 -3.70 7.43
CA VAL A 319 14.74 -3.03 8.68
C VAL A 319 14.44 -1.52 8.59
N ALA A 320 14.00 -0.93 9.68
CA ALA A 320 13.92 0.53 9.78
C ALA A 320 15.33 1.12 9.88
N VAL A 321 15.62 2.13 9.07
CA VAL A 321 16.93 2.83 9.11
C VAL A 321 17.15 3.44 10.49
N ALA A 322 16.12 4.04 11.09
CA ALA A 322 16.17 4.63 12.41
C ALA A 322 16.59 3.65 13.52
N ASP A 323 16.13 2.37 13.45
CA ASP A 323 16.52 1.35 14.44
C ASP A 323 18.02 1.06 14.41
N VAL A 324 18.60 1.08 13.21
CA VAL A 324 20.04 0.88 13.04
C VAL A 324 20.83 2.10 13.52
N GLU A 325 20.40 3.29 13.12
CA GLU A 325 21.06 4.54 13.50
C GLU A 325 21.01 4.80 15.01
N ASN A 326 19.91 4.42 15.66
CA ASN A 326 19.72 4.52 17.12
C ASN A 326 20.35 3.34 17.90
N GLY A 327 21.01 2.39 17.22
CA GLY A 327 21.68 1.25 17.85
C GLY A 327 20.71 0.20 18.42
N LEU A 328 19.43 0.25 18.08
CA LEU A 328 18.40 -0.69 18.50
C LEU A 328 18.55 -2.04 17.78
N LEU A 329 19.02 -2.00 16.54
CA LEU A 329 19.29 -3.21 15.74
C LEU A 329 20.79 -3.34 15.45
N LYS A 330 21.35 -4.46 15.87
CA LYS A 330 22.75 -4.81 15.59
C LYS A 330 22.88 -5.54 14.25
N PRO A 331 24.05 -5.44 13.56
CA PRO A 331 24.30 -6.21 12.36
C PRO A 331 24.13 -7.72 12.61
N ILE A 332 23.54 -8.40 11.63
CA ILE A 332 23.42 -9.86 11.66
C ILE A 332 24.75 -10.45 11.20
N GLN A 333 25.40 -11.23 12.05
CA GLN A 333 26.75 -11.80 11.84
C GLN A 333 27.83 -10.73 11.61
N SER A 334 28.76 -10.99 10.67
CA SER A 334 29.91 -10.10 10.36
C SER A 334 29.57 -8.99 9.37
N ASP A 335 28.30 -8.80 9.02
CA ASP A 335 27.89 -7.74 8.12
C ASP A 335 28.00 -6.38 8.83
N ASN A 336 28.11 -5.33 8.03
CA ASN A 336 28.13 -3.96 8.53
C ASN A 336 27.01 -3.15 7.87
N TRP A 337 26.69 -2.01 8.45
CA TRP A 337 25.62 -1.14 7.97
C TRP A 337 26.06 -0.13 6.88
N GLY A 338 27.26 -0.32 6.26
CA GLY A 338 27.81 0.64 5.30
C GLY A 338 26.90 0.90 4.11
N ARG A 339 26.27 -0.15 3.56
CA ARG A 339 25.32 0.00 2.46
C ARG A 339 24.01 0.66 2.90
N LEU A 340 23.52 0.34 4.11
CA LEU A 340 22.36 1.01 4.70
C LEU A 340 22.65 2.49 4.89
N SER A 341 23.81 2.84 5.43
CA SER A 341 24.20 4.25 5.64
C SER A 341 24.28 5.01 4.32
N GLN A 342 24.79 4.37 3.25
CA GLN A 342 24.80 4.98 1.91
C GLN A 342 23.38 5.16 1.37
N PHE A 343 22.53 4.13 1.46
CA PHE A 343 21.11 4.23 1.06
C PHE A 343 20.40 5.37 1.82
N ALA A 344 20.57 5.44 3.15
CA ALA A 344 19.93 6.47 3.95
C ALA A 344 20.36 7.89 3.53
N LYS A 345 21.66 8.06 3.23
CA LYS A 345 22.18 9.35 2.71
C LYS A 345 21.54 9.70 1.37
N ASP A 346 21.53 8.78 0.41
CA ASP A 346 21.00 9.00 -0.94
C ASP A 346 19.48 9.25 -0.89
N ALA A 347 18.75 8.47 -0.05
CA ALA A 347 17.34 8.64 0.18
C ALA A 347 16.99 10.03 0.73
N ARG A 348 17.73 10.49 1.76
CA ARG A 348 17.52 11.82 2.34
C ARG A 348 17.86 12.94 1.37
N GLU A 349 18.84 12.74 0.47
CA GLU A 349 19.13 13.69 -0.60
C GLU A 349 17.94 13.80 -1.57
N VAL A 350 17.35 12.69 -2.00
CA VAL A 350 16.15 12.69 -2.84
C VAL A 350 15.01 13.39 -2.11
N MET A 351 14.77 13.04 -0.85
CA MET A 351 13.67 13.58 -0.05
C MET A 351 13.84 15.08 0.24
N SER A 352 15.08 15.59 0.28
CA SER A 352 15.32 17.02 0.51
C SER A 352 14.93 17.93 -0.65
N ARG A 353 14.68 17.38 -1.84
CA ARG A 353 14.51 18.17 -3.07
C ARG A 353 13.18 18.90 -3.16
N ASN A 354 12.10 18.35 -2.62
CA ASN A 354 10.76 18.97 -2.66
C ASN A 354 9.81 18.34 -1.64
N THR A 355 10.26 18.10 -0.42
CA THR A 355 9.37 17.50 0.55
C THR A 355 9.20 18.39 1.77
N ASN A 356 7.95 18.52 2.19
CA ASN A 356 7.59 19.07 3.49
C ASN A 356 7.03 17.98 4.42
N VAL A 357 7.22 16.70 4.02
CA VAL A 357 6.91 15.53 4.83
C VAL A 357 8.13 15.19 5.66
N PRO A 358 8.08 15.22 7.01
CA PRO A 358 9.23 14.94 7.85
C PRO A 358 9.57 13.44 7.89
N GLU A 359 10.86 13.12 8.09
CA GLU A 359 11.29 11.77 8.44
C GLU A 359 10.94 11.46 9.88
N ALA A 360 10.27 10.33 10.13
CA ALA A 360 10.00 9.82 11.48
C ALA A 360 11.32 9.35 12.12
N LYS A 361 11.48 9.64 13.41
CA LYS A 361 12.69 9.33 14.18
C LYS A 361 12.50 8.08 15.04
#